data_4dc61693b612ca86f8857348d5a0a49f
#
_entry.id   4dc61693b612ca86f8857348d5a0a49f
#
_cell.length_a   1.000
_cell.length_b   1.000
_cell.length_c   1.000
_cell.angle_alpha   90.00
_cell.angle_beta   90.00
_cell.angle_gamma   90.00
#
_symmetry.space_group_name_H-M   'P 1'
#
loop_
_entity.id
_entity.type
_entity.pdbx_description
1 polymer ?
#
loop_
_entity_poly.entity_id
_entity_poly.type
_entity_poly.pdbx_seq_one_letter_code
_entity_poly.pdbx_strand_id
1 'polypeptide(L)'
;MAILGIELSINEKLYQRNPQRTELGRSILRHSILMIDELGLERFNFRKLAERIGSTEASVYRYFENKQLLLVYLVNWYWEWMRFRIDMKAMHINDPKEKLRVAICCIVDTAKRNARIEFIDEDVLHRIVVAEGAKAYHNKEVDAQNKDGFFWSYKELCNRIANIILENNASFRYARALDSSLLEMANNHIYFAEHLPRLTEVKEEGDLLKQVELLLLYFAWRLVFPSEEQSEQAAGHRFNSQSGQVWH
;
A
#
# COMPACT_ATOMS: atom_id res chain seq x y z
N MET A 1 -20.66 2.71 21.89
CA MET A 1 -21.12 1.84 20.81
C MET A 1 -19.92 1.05 20.35
N ALA A 2 -19.80 -0.24 20.72
CA ALA A 2 -18.68 -1.08 20.30
C ALA A 2 -18.72 -1.21 18.78
N ILE A 3 -17.73 -0.72 18.10
CA ILE A 3 -17.61 -0.83 16.66
C ILE A 3 -17.12 -2.24 16.40
N LEU A 4 -17.93 -3.00 15.68
CA LEU A 4 -17.58 -4.31 15.15
C LEU A 4 -16.18 -4.24 14.56
N GLY A 5 -15.22 -4.92 15.19
CA GLY A 5 -13.85 -4.95 14.72
C GLY A 5 -13.81 -5.53 13.32
N ILE A 6 -13.46 -4.69 12.35
CA ILE A 6 -13.18 -5.16 10.99
C ILE A 6 -11.98 -6.08 11.11
N GLU A 7 -12.16 -7.35 10.79
CA GLU A 7 -11.06 -8.31 10.64
C GLU A 7 -10.72 -8.41 9.16
N LEU A 8 -9.49 -8.05 8.82
CA LEU A 8 -8.99 -8.20 7.46
C LEU A 8 -8.38 -9.58 7.25
N SER A 9 -8.63 -10.18 6.08
CA SER A 9 -8.07 -11.47 5.71
C SER A 9 -6.63 -11.31 5.27
N ILE A 10 -5.70 -11.74 6.12
CA ILE A 10 -4.25 -11.73 5.85
C ILE A 10 -3.77 -13.16 5.71
N ASN A 11 -2.77 -13.40 4.87
CA ASN A 11 -2.21 -14.72 4.64
C ASN A 11 -1.80 -15.40 5.97
N GLU A 12 -2.39 -16.58 6.23
CA GLU A 12 -2.20 -17.32 7.48
C GLU A 12 -0.78 -17.82 7.71
N LYS A 13 0.05 -17.92 6.67
CA LYS A 13 1.46 -18.27 6.79
C LYS A 13 2.31 -17.15 7.42
N LEU A 14 1.78 -15.93 7.55
CA LEU A 14 2.48 -14.80 8.17
C LEU A 14 2.41 -14.79 9.70
N TYR A 15 1.53 -15.60 10.29
CA TYR A 15 1.35 -15.64 11.73
C TYR A 15 1.03 -17.07 12.22
N GLN A 16 1.36 -17.37 13.46
CA GLN A 16 1.04 -18.66 14.08
C GLN A 16 -0.35 -18.62 14.77
N ARG A 17 -0.76 -17.45 15.24
CA ARG A 17 -2.07 -17.18 15.83
C ARG A 17 -2.58 -15.84 15.32
N ASN A 18 -3.84 -15.79 14.87
CA ASN A 18 -4.40 -14.54 14.34
C ASN A 18 -4.37 -13.41 15.39
N PRO A 19 -3.57 -12.35 15.17
CA PRO A 19 -3.39 -11.28 16.16
C PRO A 19 -4.61 -10.35 16.24
N GLN A 20 -5.48 -10.33 15.22
CA GLN A 20 -6.67 -9.47 15.23
C GLN A 20 -7.76 -10.00 16.19
N ARG A 21 -7.72 -11.29 16.55
CA ARG A 21 -8.78 -11.95 17.34
C ARG A 21 -8.60 -11.91 18.84
N THR A 22 -7.45 -11.44 19.33
CA THR A 22 -7.15 -11.45 20.77
C THR A 22 -6.65 -10.10 21.24
N GLU A 23 -6.89 -9.78 22.50
CA GLU A 23 -6.42 -8.52 23.06
C GLU A 23 -4.89 -8.42 23.07
N LEU A 24 -4.19 -9.51 23.45
CA LEU A 24 -2.73 -9.55 23.39
C LEU A 24 -2.21 -9.39 21.95
N GLY A 25 -2.85 -10.03 20.97
CA GLY A 25 -2.47 -9.88 19.56
C GLY A 25 -2.65 -8.45 19.07
N ARG A 26 -3.77 -7.80 19.39
CA ARG A 26 -4.02 -6.39 19.07
C ARG A 26 -3.02 -5.46 19.76
N SER A 27 -2.66 -5.76 21.02
CA SER A 27 -1.61 -5.04 21.75
C SER A 27 -0.25 -5.21 21.08
N ILE A 28 0.10 -6.41 20.61
CA ILE A 28 1.31 -6.68 19.82
C ILE A 28 1.33 -5.81 18.56
N LEU A 29 0.26 -5.81 17.77
CA LEU A 29 0.18 -5.00 16.54
C LEU A 29 0.35 -3.51 16.84
N ARG A 30 -0.45 -2.97 17.78
CA ARG A 30 -0.40 -1.56 18.15
C ARG A 30 1.00 -1.10 18.57
N HIS A 31 1.62 -1.83 19.50
CA HIS A 31 2.90 -1.41 20.05
C HIS A 31 4.06 -1.71 19.10
N SER A 32 3.95 -2.71 18.22
CA SER A 32 4.94 -2.93 17.16
C SER A 32 4.97 -1.76 16.19
N ILE A 33 3.81 -1.27 15.76
CA ILE A 33 3.69 -0.10 14.88
C ILE A 33 4.38 1.11 15.54
N LEU A 34 4.02 1.45 16.78
CA LEU A 34 4.62 2.58 17.48
C LEU A 34 6.14 2.41 17.65
N MET A 35 6.60 1.22 18.01
CA MET A 35 8.02 0.98 18.25
C MET A 35 8.86 0.91 16.98
N ILE A 36 8.32 0.41 15.88
CA ILE A 36 9.03 0.41 14.59
C ILE A 36 9.16 1.85 14.08
N ASP A 37 8.13 2.69 14.22
CA ASP A 37 8.19 4.11 13.90
C ASP A 37 9.24 4.86 14.76
N GLU A 38 9.25 4.60 16.07
CA GLU A 38 10.19 5.24 17.02
C GLU A 38 11.66 4.79 16.84
N LEU A 39 11.91 3.52 16.56
CA LEU A 39 13.22 2.91 16.63
C LEU A 39 13.81 2.51 15.27
N GLY A 40 12.98 2.37 14.25
CA GLY A 40 13.26 1.65 13.01
C GLY A 40 13.26 0.13 13.21
N LEU A 41 13.01 -0.60 12.11
CA LEU A 41 12.94 -2.08 12.13
C LEU A 41 14.22 -2.72 12.66
N GLU A 42 15.39 -2.15 12.37
CA GLU A 42 16.68 -2.72 12.78
C GLU A 42 16.79 -2.83 14.30
N ARG A 43 16.44 -1.78 15.04
CA ARG A 43 16.54 -1.71 16.50
C ARG A 43 15.34 -2.29 17.23
N PHE A 44 14.23 -2.56 16.51
CA PHE A 44 13.07 -3.24 17.03
C PHE A 44 13.37 -4.72 17.26
N ASN A 45 12.89 -5.28 18.38
CA ASN A 45 12.93 -6.71 18.67
C ASN A 45 11.79 -7.12 19.63
N PHE A 46 11.49 -8.42 19.67
CA PHE A 46 10.38 -8.96 20.45
C PHE A 46 10.57 -8.87 21.97
N ARG A 47 11.80 -8.86 22.47
CA ARG A 47 12.08 -8.65 23.88
C ARG A 47 11.62 -7.26 24.34
N LYS A 48 12.04 -6.20 23.63
CA LYS A 48 11.62 -4.82 23.93
C LYS A 48 10.11 -4.65 23.80
N LEU A 49 9.50 -5.30 22.79
CA LEU A 49 8.05 -5.28 22.61
C LEU A 49 7.34 -5.93 23.79
N ALA A 50 7.80 -7.10 24.23
CA ALA A 50 7.23 -7.82 25.38
C ALA A 50 7.32 -6.98 26.67
N GLU A 51 8.46 -6.35 26.92
CA GLU A 51 8.65 -5.42 28.04
C GLU A 51 7.65 -4.26 27.98
N ARG A 52 7.46 -3.64 26.80
CA ARG A 52 6.54 -2.51 26.62
C ARG A 52 5.06 -2.86 26.84
N ILE A 53 4.64 -4.07 26.48
CA ILE A 53 3.25 -4.53 26.61
C ILE A 53 2.98 -5.28 27.93
N GLY A 54 3.97 -5.36 28.82
CA GLY A 54 3.83 -6.10 30.09
C GLY A 54 3.62 -7.61 29.90
N SER A 55 4.27 -8.22 28.91
CA SER A 55 4.16 -9.64 28.55
C SER A 55 5.51 -10.33 28.49
N THR A 56 5.56 -11.57 28.04
CA THR A 56 6.78 -12.33 27.83
C THR A 56 7.12 -12.42 26.34
N GLU A 57 8.42 -12.48 26.03
CA GLU A 57 8.90 -12.68 24.66
C GLU A 57 8.33 -13.97 24.03
N ALA A 58 8.22 -15.05 24.80
CA ALA A 58 7.60 -16.29 24.39
C ALA A 58 6.12 -16.12 23.98
N SER A 59 5.41 -15.17 24.60
CA SER A 59 4.03 -14.84 24.25
C SER A 59 3.93 -14.14 22.89
N VAL A 60 4.92 -13.32 22.54
CA VAL A 60 5.00 -12.65 21.22
C VAL A 60 5.31 -13.68 20.13
N TYR A 61 6.26 -14.60 20.36
CA TYR A 61 6.61 -15.68 19.44
C TYR A 61 5.42 -16.62 19.11
N ARG A 62 4.42 -16.71 19.98
CA ARG A 62 3.17 -17.44 19.64
C ARG A 62 2.31 -16.78 18.57
N TYR A 63 2.59 -15.53 18.20
CA TYR A 63 1.89 -14.82 17.12
C TYR A 63 2.75 -14.70 15.87
N PHE A 64 4.02 -14.37 16.02
CA PHE A 64 4.94 -14.15 14.91
C PHE A 64 6.25 -14.85 15.16
N GLU A 65 6.71 -15.62 14.19
CA GLU A 65 7.98 -16.36 14.28
C GLU A 65 9.19 -15.43 14.37
N ASN A 66 9.14 -14.30 13.68
CA ASN A 66 10.22 -13.31 13.67
C ASN A 66 9.66 -11.91 13.28
N LYS A 67 10.52 -10.87 13.47
CA LYS A 67 10.15 -9.50 13.18
C LYS A 67 9.94 -9.22 11.69
N GLN A 68 10.54 -10.00 10.80
CA GLN A 68 10.34 -9.85 9.37
C GLN A 68 8.93 -10.26 8.96
N LEU A 69 8.44 -11.41 9.47
CA LEU A 69 7.05 -11.83 9.22
C LEU A 69 6.03 -10.86 9.82
N LEU A 70 6.34 -10.28 10.98
CA LEU A 70 5.52 -9.19 11.54
C LEU A 70 5.48 -7.97 10.60
N LEU A 71 6.62 -7.52 10.06
CA LEU A 71 6.64 -6.41 9.11
C LEU A 71 5.82 -6.75 7.86
N VAL A 72 6.03 -7.92 7.27
CA VAL A 72 5.26 -8.37 6.09
C VAL A 72 3.76 -8.40 6.40
N TYR A 73 3.36 -8.86 7.60
CA TYR A 73 1.98 -8.83 8.05
C TYR A 73 1.42 -7.40 8.09
N LEU A 74 2.15 -6.46 8.70
CA LEU A 74 1.73 -5.05 8.82
C LEU A 74 1.56 -4.38 7.45
N VAL A 75 2.50 -4.62 6.54
CA VAL A 75 2.45 -4.11 5.16
C VAL A 75 1.25 -4.70 4.39
N ASN A 76 1.01 -6.02 4.52
CA ASN A 76 -0.17 -6.65 3.92
C ASN A 76 -1.48 -6.12 4.52
N TRP A 77 -1.51 -5.89 5.85
CA TRP A 77 -2.67 -5.29 6.51
C TRP A 77 -2.99 -3.90 5.92
N TYR A 78 -1.97 -3.08 5.68
CA TYR A 78 -2.11 -1.74 5.09
C TYR A 78 -2.70 -1.81 3.67
N TRP A 79 -2.19 -2.71 2.81
CA TRP A 79 -2.70 -2.88 1.45
C TRP A 79 -4.14 -3.44 1.42
N GLU A 80 -4.44 -4.39 2.30
CA GLU A 80 -5.77 -4.97 2.40
C GLU A 80 -6.79 -3.94 2.93
N TRP A 81 -6.37 -3.09 3.87
CA TRP A 81 -7.18 -1.98 4.34
C TRP A 81 -7.49 -0.96 3.23
N MET A 82 -6.50 -0.60 2.43
CA MET A 82 -6.68 0.28 1.28
C MET A 82 -7.66 -0.31 0.28
N ARG A 83 -7.50 -1.60 -0.09
CA ARG A 83 -8.40 -2.32 -0.98
C ARG A 83 -9.84 -2.33 -0.45
N PHE A 84 -10.02 -2.67 0.83
CA PHE A 84 -11.32 -2.64 1.48
C PHE A 84 -11.98 -1.26 1.41
N ARG A 85 -11.23 -0.18 1.64
CA ARG A 85 -11.73 1.20 1.52
C ARG A 85 -12.15 1.54 0.09
N ILE A 86 -11.40 1.12 -0.92
CA ILE A 86 -11.76 1.30 -2.33
C ILE A 86 -13.08 0.57 -2.61
N ASP A 87 -13.19 -0.70 -2.25
CA ASP A 87 -14.39 -1.50 -2.49
C ASP A 87 -15.61 -0.90 -1.82
N MET A 88 -15.51 -0.50 -0.56
CA MET A 88 -16.61 0.12 0.18
C MET A 88 -17.05 1.46 -0.40
N LYS A 89 -16.11 2.32 -0.78
CA LYS A 89 -16.44 3.65 -1.33
C LYS A 89 -16.94 3.56 -2.79
N ALA A 90 -16.47 2.59 -3.57
CA ALA A 90 -16.85 2.41 -4.96
C ALA A 90 -18.11 1.55 -5.16
N MET A 91 -18.64 0.90 -4.12
CA MET A 91 -19.72 -0.11 -4.19
C MET A 91 -20.97 0.36 -4.94
N HIS A 92 -21.36 1.61 -4.78
CA HIS A 92 -22.58 2.18 -5.41
C HIS A 92 -22.27 3.16 -6.53
N ILE A 93 -21.04 3.25 -6.98
CA ILE A 93 -20.62 4.15 -8.06
C ILE A 93 -20.68 3.38 -9.38
N ASN A 94 -21.47 3.87 -10.34
CA ASN A 94 -21.59 3.27 -11.68
C ASN A 94 -20.61 3.93 -12.67
N ASP A 95 -20.31 5.23 -12.50
CA ASP A 95 -19.41 5.96 -13.40
C ASP A 95 -17.95 5.50 -13.18
N PRO A 96 -17.29 4.91 -14.22
CA PRO A 96 -15.92 4.47 -14.13
C PRO A 96 -14.93 5.60 -13.81
N LYS A 97 -15.16 6.82 -14.27
CA LYS A 97 -14.30 7.98 -13.98
C LYS A 97 -14.35 8.31 -12.51
N GLU A 98 -15.54 8.30 -11.92
CA GLU A 98 -15.71 8.55 -10.50
C GLU A 98 -15.12 7.39 -9.65
N LYS A 99 -15.24 6.13 -10.10
CA LYS A 99 -14.53 5.01 -9.44
C LYS A 99 -13.02 5.22 -9.41
N LEU A 100 -12.42 5.66 -10.52
CA LEU A 100 -10.98 5.93 -10.59
C LEU A 100 -10.60 7.08 -9.67
N ARG A 101 -11.40 8.15 -9.64
CA ARG A 101 -11.19 9.27 -8.70
C ARG A 101 -11.24 8.79 -7.25
N VAL A 102 -12.22 7.97 -6.90
CA VAL A 102 -12.36 7.40 -5.54
C VAL A 102 -11.21 6.48 -5.20
N ALA A 103 -10.73 5.66 -6.13
CA ALA A 103 -9.57 4.79 -5.91
C ALA A 103 -8.32 5.63 -5.60
N ILE A 104 -8.04 6.68 -6.38
CA ILE A 104 -6.91 7.59 -6.15
C ILE A 104 -7.06 8.32 -4.81
N CYS A 105 -8.24 8.81 -4.48
CA CYS A 105 -8.51 9.40 -3.18
C CYS A 105 -8.22 8.40 -2.02
N CYS A 106 -8.59 7.12 -2.18
CA CYS A 106 -8.31 6.09 -1.18
C CYS A 106 -6.81 5.81 -1.03
N ILE A 107 -6.03 5.83 -2.12
CA ILE A 107 -4.57 5.66 -2.05
C ILE A 107 -3.98 6.69 -1.08
N VAL A 108 -4.36 7.95 -1.23
CA VAL A 108 -3.83 9.04 -0.40
C VAL A 108 -4.45 9.05 1.01
N ASP A 109 -5.77 8.89 1.11
CA ASP A 109 -6.50 8.96 2.39
C ASP A 109 -6.20 7.78 3.33
N THR A 110 -5.61 6.68 2.84
CA THR A 110 -5.23 5.54 3.70
C THR A 110 -4.12 5.92 4.67
N ALA A 111 -3.36 6.97 4.40
CA ALA A 111 -2.41 7.57 5.32
C ALA A 111 -3.09 8.31 6.50
N LYS A 112 -4.40 8.57 6.46
CA LYS A 112 -5.12 9.27 7.54
C LYS A 112 -5.63 8.29 8.58
N ARG A 113 -5.40 8.61 9.86
CA ARG A 113 -5.91 7.82 10.98
C ARG A 113 -7.43 7.67 10.92
N ASN A 114 -7.91 6.45 11.12
CA ASN A 114 -9.33 6.12 11.25
C ASN A 114 -9.65 5.74 12.70
N ALA A 115 -10.33 6.59 13.43
CA ALA A 115 -10.71 6.36 14.82
C ALA A 115 -11.57 5.10 15.06
N ARG A 116 -12.03 4.42 14.01
CA ARG A 116 -12.80 3.18 14.10
C ARG A 116 -11.94 1.92 14.30
N ILE A 117 -10.63 2.02 14.07
CA ILE A 117 -9.69 0.92 14.25
C ILE A 117 -8.81 1.24 15.44
N GLU A 118 -9.11 0.63 16.58
CA GLU A 118 -8.46 0.98 17.85
C GLU A 118 -7.03 0.44 17.98
N PHE A 119 -6.69 -0.65 17.27
CA PHE A 119 -5.41 -1.35 17.42
C PHE A 119 -4.42 -1.09 16.30
N ILE A 120 -4.79 -0.30 15.29
CA ILE A 120 -3.91 0.17 14.22
C ILE A 120 -4.02 1.69 14.15
N ASP A 121 -2.88 2.36 14.21
CA ASP A 121 -2.75 3.76 13.86
C ASP A 121 -2.27 3.82 12.40
N GLU A 122 -3.17 4.12 11.47
CA GLU A 122 -2.89 4.04 10.04
C GLU A 122 -1.90 5.12 9.59
N ASP A 123 -1.88 6.27 10.24
CA ASP A 123 -0.91 7.32 9.97
C ASP A 123 0.51 6.85 10.32
N VAL A 124 0.68 6.27 11.52
CA VAL A 124 1.97 5.68 11.92
C VAL A 124 2.34 4.50 11.04
N LEU A 125 1.38 3.63 10.71
CA LEU A 125 1.61 2.48 9.84
C LEU A 125 2.01 2.92 8.43
N HIS A 126 1.43 4.00 7.90
CA HIS A 126 1.82 4.57 6.61
C HIS A 126 3.30 4.98 6.59
N ARG A 127 3.78 5.67 7.63
CA ARG A 127 5.21 6.02 7.73
C ARG A 127 6.11 4.80 7.71
N ILE A 128 5.70 3.71 8.37
CA ILE A 128 6.44 2.43 8.32
C ILE A 128 6.43 1.85 6.91
N VAL A 129 5.28 1.87 6.21
CA VAL A 129 5.18 1.37 4.83
C VAL A 129 6.11 2.16 3.91
N VAL A 130 6.18 3.47 4.05
CA VAL A 130 7.09 4.34 3.28
C VAL A 130 8.56 4.05 3.61
N ALA A 131 8.92 3.95 4.88
CA ALA A 131 10.32 3.82 5.31
C ALA A 131 10.86 2.39 5.23
N GLU A 132 10.03 1.39 5.50
CA GLU A 132 10.44 0.00 5.72
C GLU A 132 9.75 -0.99 4.77
N GLY A 133 8.68 -0.57 4.08
CA GLY A 133 7.85 -1.47 3.26
C GLY A 133 8.63 -2.16 2.16
N ALA A 134 9.59 -1.48 1.54
CA ALA A 134 10.46 -2.09 0.53
C ALA A 134 11.23 -3.31 1.06
N LYS A 135 11.58 -3.37 2.34
CA LYS A 135 12.24 -4.53 2.97
C LYS A 135 11.34 -5.77 3.04
N ALA A 136 10.03 -5.59 2.95
CA ALA A 136 9.09 -6.71 2.91
C ALA A 136 9.22 -7.53 1.62
N TYR A 137 9.59 -6.90 0.49
CA TYR A 137 9.68 -7.57 -0.82
C TYR A 137 11.03 -7.40 -1.53
N HIS A 138 11.89 -6.45 -1.17
CA HIS A 138 13.25 -6.34 -1.70
C HIS A 138 14.24 -7.14 -0.86
N ASN A 139 14.13 -8.47 -0.91
CA ASN A 139 15.02 -9.39 -0.19
C ASN A 139 15.33 -10.64 -1.02
N LYS A 140 16.31 -11.45 -0.58
CA LYS A 140 16.77 -12.63 -1.33
C LYS A 140 15.74 -13.77 -1.38
N GLU A 141 14.74 -13.75 -0.53
CA GLU A 141 13.72 -14.80 -0.40
C GLU A 141 12.42 -14.46 -1.14
N VAL A 142 12.37 -13.32 -1.85
CA VAL A 142 11.16 -12.79 -2.48
C VAL A 142 10.43 -13.79 -3.35
N ASP A 143 11.15 -14.61 -4.12
CA ASP A 143 10.54 -15.60 -5.02
C ASP A 143 9.85 -16.72 -4.24
N ALA A 144 10.44 -17.20 -3.14
CA ALA A 144 9.84 -18.19 -2.25
C ALA A 144 8.62 -17.61 -1.54
N GLN A 145 8.76 -16.44 -0.97
CA GLN A 145 7.68 -15.69 -0.29
C GLN A 145 6.52 -15.39 -1.25
N ASN A 146 6.83 -15.10 -2.51
CA ASN A 146 5.83 -14.89 -3.54
C ASN A 146 5.04 -16.17 -3.86
N LYS A 147 5.70 -17.33 -3.92
CA LYS A 147 5.05 -18.66 -4.08
C LYS A 147 4.17 -19.00 -2.86
N ASP A 148 4.57 -18.59 -1.67
CA ASP A 148 3.81 -18.74 -0.43
C ASP A 148 2.63 -17.78 -0.31
N GLY A 149 2.49 -16.82 -1.26
CA GLY A 149 1.39 -15.88 -1.33
C GLY A 149 1.52 -14.70 -0.37
N PHE A 150 2.73 -14.38 0.11
CA PHE A 150 2.96 -13.27 1.05
C PHE A 150 2.60 -11.90 0.47
N PHE A 151 2.60 -11.76 -0.85
CA PHE A 151 2.26 -10.50 -1.55
C PHE A 151 0.86 -10.52 -2.17
N TRP A 152 0.00 -11.43 -1.72
CA TRP A 152 -1.35 -11.57 -2.27
C TRP A 152 -2.17 -10.29 -2.12
N SER A 153 -2.19 -9.69 -0.92
CA SER A 153 -2.94 -8.46 -0.64
C SER A 153 -2.52 -7.29 -1.55
N TYR A 154 -1.20 -7.14 -1.78
CA TYR A 154 -0.69 -6.11 -2.70
C TYR A 154 -1.14 -6.37 -4.14
N LYS A 155 -1.03 -7.62 -4.61
CA LYS A 155 -1.44 -8.00 -5.96
C LYS A 155 -2.94 -7.80 -6.18
N GLU A 156 -3.78 -8.13 -5.19
CA GLU A 156 -5.22 -7.94 -5.29
C GLU A 156 -5.60 -6.45 -5.27
N LEU A 157 -4.92 -5.63 -4.49
CA LEU A 157 -5.06 -4.18 -4.56
C LEU A 157 -4.71 -3.67 -5.97
N CYS A 158 -3.55 -4.07 -6.51
CA CYS A 158 -3.12 -3.69 -7.85
C CYS A 158 -4.11 -4.17 -8.92
N ASN A 159 -4.58 -5.40 -8.85
CA ASN A 159 -5.60 -5.92 -9.78
C ASN A 159 -6.89 -5.10 -9.69
N ARG A 160 -7.32 -4.72 -8.48
CA ARG A 160 -8.54 -3.93 -8.28
C ARG A 160 -8.45 -2.57 -8.94
N ILE A 161 -7.35 -1.84 -8.76
CA ILE A 161 -7.16 -0.51 -9.35
C ILE A 161 -6.95 -0.61 -10.86
N ALA A 162 -6.15 -1.59 -11.32
CA ALA A 162 -5.96 -1.84 -12.76
C ALA A 162 -7.27 -2.14 -13.49
N ASN A 163 -8.18 -2.90 -12.86
CA ASN A 163 -9.51 -3.16 -13.44
C ASN A 163 -10.34 -1.87 -13.54
N ILE A 164 -10.30 -0.99 -12.53
CA ILE A 164 -10.96 0.32 -12.60
C ILE A 164 -10.37 1.18 -13.74
N ILE A 165 -9.05 1.14 -13.95
CA ILE A 165 -8.42 1.81 -15.10
C ILE A 165 -8.92 1.24 -16.40
N LEU A 166 -9.03 -0.08 -16.54
CA LEU A 166 -9.53 -0.74 -17.75
C LEU A 166 -11.04 -0.54 -17.98
N GLU A 167 -11.85 -0.36 -16.93
CA GLU A 167 -13.25 0.07 -17.07
C GLU A 167 -13.35 1.43 -17.76
N ASN A 168 -12.35 2.31 -17.58
CA ASN A 168 -12.29 3.63 -18.20
C ASN A 168 -11.72 3.60 -19.63
N ASN A 169 -10.71 2.76 -19.85
CA ASN A 169 -10.05 2.61 -21.14
C ASN A 169 -9.60 1.16 -21.33
N ALA A 170 -10.45 0.35 -21.95
CA ALA A 170 -10.19 -1.08 -22.17
C ALA A 170 -8.96 -1.35 -23.04
N SER A 171 -8.51 -0.38 -23.84
CA SER A 171 -7.31 -0.47 -24.67
C SER A 171 -6.03 -0.01 -23.98
N PHE A 172 -6.10 0.46 -22.74
CA PHE A 172 -4.93 0.97 -22.01
C PHE A 172 -3.97 -0.17 -21.63
N ARG A 173 -2.86 -0.21 -22.32
CA ARG A 173 -1.91 -1.34 -22.29
C ARG A 173 -1.22 -1.53 -20.96
N TYR A 174 -1.01 -0.48 -20.18
CA TYR A 174 -0.13 -0.46 -19.02
C TYR A 174 -0.89 -0.27 -17.69
N ALA A 175 -2.12 -0.80 -17.57
CA ALA A 175 -2.97 -0.58 -16.40
C ALA A 175 -2.32 -1.00 -15.07
N ARG A 176 -1.63 -2.16 -15.05
CA ARG A 176 -0.91 -2.63 -13.85
C ARG A 176 0.34 -1.82 -13.53
N ALA A 177 1.07 -1.37 -14.56
CA ALA A 177 2.24 -0.52 -14.36
C ALA A 177 1.82 0.87 -13.86
N LEU A 178 0.75 1.44 -14.40
CA LEU A 178 0.21 2.71 -13.92
C LEU A 178 -0.26 2.62 -12.46
N ASP A 179 -0.99 1.57 -12.11
CA ASP A 179 -1.46 1.35 -10.75
C ASP A 179 -0.32 1.30 -9.75
N SER A 180 0.64 0.40 -9.94
CA SER A 180 1.81 0.30 -9.04
C SER A 180 2.61 1.61 -8.98
N SER A 181 2.71 2.33 -10.11
CA SER A 181 3.36 3.66 -10.13
C SER A 181 2.59 4.70 -9.32
N LEU A 182 1.25 4.69 -9.35
CA LEU A 182 0.43 5.61 -8.55
C LEU A 182 0.59 5.37 -7.05
N LEU A 183 0.67 4.09 -6.62
CA LEU A 183 0.92 3.72 -5.22
C LEU A 183 2.29 4.22 -4.73
N GLU A 184 3.35 3.95 -5.49
CA GLU A 184 4.71 4.39 -5.17
C GLU A 184 4.84 5.93 -5.25
N MET A 185 4.18 6.55 -6.23
CA MET A 185 4.17 8.01 -6.38
C MET A 185 3.52 8.69 -5.19
N ALA A 186 2.40 8.15 -4.67
CA ALA A 186 1.77 8.69 -3.47
C ALA A 186 2.74 8.69 -2.28
N ASN A 187 3.35 7.54 -2.01
CA ASN A 187 4.30 7.37 -0.92
C ASN A 187 5.51 8.31 -1.07
N ASN A 188 6.11 8.33 -2.26
CA ASN A 188 7.30 9.13 -2.51
C ASN A 188 7.04 10.64 -2.41
N HIS A 189 5.93 11.14 -2.95
CA HIS A 189 5.65 12.58 -2.93
C HIS A 189 5.24 13.11 -1.55
N ILE A 190 4.61 12.28 -0.70
CA ILE A 190 4.42 12.62 0.72
C ILE A 190 5.80 12.75 1.39
N TYR A 191 6.65 11.75 1.25
CA TYR A 191 7.99 11.75 1.83
C TYR A 191 8.87 12.89 1.30
N PHE A 192 8.83 13.17 -0.01
CA PHE A 192 9.63 14.24 -0.62
C PHE A 192 9.19 15.62 -0.13
N ALA A 193 7.89 15.86 0.03
CA ALA A 193 7.41 17.14 0.55
C ALA A 193 7.97 17.43 1.95
N GLU A 194 8.05 16.42 2.80
CA GLU A 194 8.53 16.53 4.18
C GLU A 194 10.07 16.58 4.29
N HIS A 195 10.80 15.83 3.44
CA HIS A 195 12.23 15.60 3.63
C HIS A 195 13.11 16.05 2.48
N LEU A 196 12.60 16.04 1.24
CA LEU A 196 13.34 16.33 0.02
C LEU A 196 12.56 17.25 -0.93
N PRO A 197 12.17 18.46 -0.50
CA PRO A 197 11.20 19.33 -1.20
C PRO A 197 11.61 19.76 -2.62
N ARG A 198 12.87 19.55 -3.02
CA ARG A 198 13.32 19.81 -4.40
C ARG A 198 12.94 18.71 -5.40
N LEU A 199 12.42 17.59 -4.93
CA LEU A 199 12.01 16.45 -5.78
C LEU A 199 10.51 16.43 -6.07
N THR A 200 9.76 17.45 -5.62
CA THR A 200 8.32 17.53 -5.81
C THR A 200 7.85 18.98 -5.83
N GLU A 201 6.74 19.24 -6.52
CA GLU A 201 5.99 20.49 -6.44
C GLU A 201 4.99 20.50 -5.27
N VAL A 202 4.76 19.34 -4.67
CA VAL A 202 3.92 19.20 -3.45
C VAL A 202 4.65 19.84 -2.27
N LYS A 203 3.92 20.62 -1.48
CA LYS A 203 4.48 21.35 -0.34
C LYS A 203 3.92 20.79 0.96
N GLU A 204 4.75 20.76 2.00
CA GLU A 204 4.33 20.40 3.35
C GLU A 204 3.26 21.34 3.89
N GLU A 205 3.31 22.61 3.46
CA GLU A 205 2.36 23.66 3.87
C GLU A 205 0.97 23.42 3.23
N GLY A 206 -0.09 23.60 4.03
CA GLY A 206 -1.46 23.41 3.59
C GLY A 206 -1.94 21.94 3.70
N ASP A 207 -2.86 21.53 2.84
CA ASP A 207 -3.33 20.14 2.77
C ASP A 207 -2.42 19.32 1.86
N LEU A 208 -1.35 18.78 2.44
CA LEU A 208 -0.37 17.92 1.78
C LEU A 208 -1.04 16.78 1.00
N LEU A 209 -1.95 16.05 1.67
CA LEU A 209 -2.58 14.89 1.06
C LEU A 209 -3.49 15.28 -0.11
N LYS A 210 -4.14 16.44 -0.03
CA LYS A 210 -4.93 16.96 -1.17
C LYS A 210 -4.06 17.35 -2.35
N GLN A 211 -2.88 17.90 -2.12
CA GLN A 211 -1.93 18.20 -3.19
C GLN A 211 -1.45 16.93 -3.88
N VAL A 212 -1.12 15.88 -3.10
CA VAL A 212 -0.74 14.56 -3.66
C VAL A 212 -1.91 13.95 -4.44
N GLU A 213 -3.14 14.00 -3.92
CA GLU A 213 -4.33 13.54 -4.66
C GLU A 213 -4.45 14.21 -6.04
N LEU A 214 -4.30 15.54 -6.09
CA LEU A 214 -4.37 16.30 -7.34
C LEU A 214 -3.24 15.92 -8.30
N LEU A 215 -2.05 15.68 -7.79
CA LEU A 215 -0.90 15.23 -8.59
C LEU A 215 -1.19 13.85 -9.24
N LEU A 216 -1.66 12.88 -8.44
CA LEU A 216 -1.99 11.54 -8.93
C LEU A 216 -3.14 11.58 -9.95
N LEU A 217 -4.18 12.39 -9.69
CA LEU A 217 -5.28 12.60 -10.62
C LEU A 217 -4.79 13.17 -11.94
N TYR A 218 -3.89 14.17 -11.91
CA TYR A 218 -3.33 14.76 -13.11
C TYR A 218 -2.64 13.71 -13.99
N PHE A 219 -1.76 12.87 -13.43
CA PHE A 219 -1.06 11.83 -14.19
C PHE A 219 -2.02 10.74 -14.68
N ALA A 220 -2.90 10.25 -13.81
CA ALA A 220 -3.86 9.21 -14.18
C ALA A 220 -4.77 9.67 -15.33
N TRP A 221 -5.31 10.90 -15.24
CA TRP A 221 -6.19 11.45 -16.29
C TRP A 221 -5.47 11.59 -17.62
N ARG A 222 -4.26 12.14 -17.63
CA ARG A 222 -3.48 12.33 -18.86
C ARG A 222 -3.12 11.02 -19.54
N LEU A 223 -2.92 9.96 -18.78
CA LEU A 223 -2.53 8.66 -19.32
C LEU A 223 -3.76 7.82 -19.73
N VAL A 224 -4.82 7.82 -18.91
CA VAL A 224 -6.01 6.99 -19.16
C VAL A 224 -6.93 7.61 -20.21
N PHE A 225 -7.00 8.95 -20.27
CA PHE A 225 -7.84 9.72 -21.20
C PHE A 225 -6.96 10.65 -22.06
N PRO A 226 -6.12 10.12 -22.97
CA PRO A 226 -5.30 10.96 -23.84
C PRO A 226 -6.20 11.79 -24.77
N SER A 227 -5.77 13.01 -25.11
CA SER A 227 -6.41 13.81 -26.16
C SER A 227 -6.32 13.09 -27.51
N GLU A 228 -7.23 13.40 -28.45
CA GLU A 228 -7.24 12.79 -29.80
C GLU A 228 -5.87 12.91 -30.50
N GLU A 229 -5.19 14.07 -30.38
CA GLU A 229 -3.83 14.29 -30.93
C GLU A 229 -2.78 13.35 -30.33
N GLN A 230 -2.88 13.02 -29.04
CA GLN A 230 -1.95 12.09 -28.38
C GLN A 230 -2.24 10.62 -28.74
N SER A 231 -3.49 10.30 -29.05
CA SER A 231 -3.89 8.98 -29.49
C SER A 231 -3.35 8.64 -30.87
N GLU A 232 -3.32 9.60 -31.80
CA GLU A 232 -2.76 9.44 -33.14
C GLU A 232 -1.23 9.29 -33.10
N GLN A 233 -0.53 10.06 -32.27
CA GLN A 233 0.92 9.94 -32.10
C GLN A 233 1.32 8.59 -31.46
N ALA A 234 0.59 8.10 -30.49
CA ALA A 234 0.82 6.79 -29.89
C ALA A 234 0.51 5.63 -30.85
N ALA A 235 -0.45 5.79 -31.74
CA ALA A 235 -0.76 4.82 -32.80
C ALA A 235 0.32 4.82 -33.90
N GLY A 236 0.94 5.96 -34.19
CA GLY A 236 2.06 6.11 -35.15
C GLY A 236 3.38 5.50 -34.65
N HIS A 237 3.62 5.42 -33.37
CA HIS A 237 4.73 4.70 -32.76
C HIS A 237 4.36 3.22 -32.50
N ARG A 238 3.85 2.51 -33.48
CA ARG A 238 3.96 1.06 -33.51
C ARG A 238 5.44 0.75 -33.52
N PHE A 239 5.95 0.20 -32.42
CA PHE A 239 7.27 -0.42 -32.41
C PHE A 239 7.34 -1.33 -33.63
N ASN A 240 8.17 -0.94 -34.58
CA ASN A 240 8.42 -1.70 -35.78
C ASN A 240 9.17 -2.97 -35.33
N SER A 241 8.40 -4.04 -35.08
CA SER A 241 8.91 -5.37 -34.68
C SER A 241 9.44 -6.10 -35.91
N GLN A 242 10.25 -5.42 -36.73
CA GLN A 242 11.02 -6.05 -37.81
C GLN A 242 12.40 -5.40 -37.87
N SER A 243 13.28 -5.78 -36.97
CA SER A 243 14.71 -5.91 -37.23
C SER A 243 15.29 -6.76 -36.12
N GLY A 244 15.46 -8.05 -36.41
CA GLY A 244 16.30 -8.93 -35.61
C GLY A 244 17.73 -8.40 -35.61
N GLN A 245 18.19 -7.97 -34.44
CA GLN A 245 19.60 -7.94 -34.14
C GLN A 245 19.80 -8.56 -32.75
N VAL A 246 20.31 -9.77 -32.81
CA VAL A 246 20.86 -10.52 -31.69
C VAL A 246 22.04 -9.74 -31.15
N TRP A 247 21.98 -9.35 -29.90
CA TRP A 247 23.16 -8.88 -29.15
C TRP A 247 23.89 -10.11 -28.59
N HIS A 248 25.13 -10.30 -29.05
CA HIS A 248 26.10 -11.24 -28.49
C HIS A 248 26.67 -10.74 -27.17
#